data_5f1837b3070ed04496123b4cdb4326a6
#
_entry.id   5f1837b3070ed04496123b4cdb4326a6
#
_cell.length_a   1.000
_cell.length_b   1.000
_cell.length_c   1.000
_cell.angle_alpha   90.00
_cell.angle_beta   90.00
_cell.angle_gamma   90.00
#
_symmetry.space_group_name_H-M   'P 1'
#
loop_
_entity.id
_entity.type
_entity.pdbx_description
1 polymer ?
#
loop_
_entity_poly.entity_id
_entity_poly.type
_entity_poly.pdbx_seq_one_letter_code
_entity_poly.pdbx_strand_id
1 'polypeptide(L)'
;MEALDQHYGSAQVLRHVGFEIAPGSCMAVLGRNGAGKTTLLKCIMGVLAPSSGRVLLDGADATAWSPNRRSRAGLAYVPQGREIFSELTVGENIEAAARAHGTYGTPAMEEAVALFPVLREMWKRSGGALSGGQQQQLAIARALVTQPQLLILDEPTEGIQPNIVALIKTVLTSLKGRISILLVEQYLDFAIDVADAFVVLSRGAVVESGTAQAMSREHLTRHIAV
;
A
#
# COMPACT_ATOMS: atom_id res chain seq x y z
N MET A 1 10.93 -4.22 -9.53
CA MET A 1 10.26 -5.25 -10.36
C MET A 1 10.81 -5.16 -11.75
N GLU A 2 10.96 -6.30 -12.40
CA GLU A 2 11.59 -6.38 -13.70
C GLU A 2 10.65 -7.10 -14.68
N ALA A 3 10.12 -6.33 -15.64
CA ALA A 3 9.39 -6.83 -16.80
C ALA A 3 8.27 -7.83 -16.49
N LEU A 4 7.39 -7.50 -15.52
CA LEU A 4 6.29 -8.38 -15.14
C LEU A 4 5.23 -8.47 -16.24
N ASP A 5 4.95 -9.68 -16.70
CA ASP A 5 3.79 -10.01 -17.50
C ASP A 5 2.82 -10.86 -16.68
N GLN A 6 1.52 -10.66 -16.89
CA GLN A 6 0.48 -11.46 -16.25
C GLN A 6 -0.69 -11.70 -17.18
N HIS A 7 -1.11 -12.96 -17.23
CA HIS A 7 -2.25 -13.42 -18.02
C HIS A 7 -3.32 -14.07 -17.13
N TYR A 8 -4.59 -13.88 -17.49
CA TYR A 8 -5.72 -14.67 -17.03
C TYR A 8 -6.29 -15.42 -18.23
N GLY A 9 -5.95 -16.69 -18.37
CA GLY A 9 -6.22 -17.43 -19.61
C GLY A 9 -5.53 -16.78 -20.81
N SER A 10 -6.28 -16.39 -21.83
CA SER A 10 -5.77 -15.70 -23.02
C SER A 10 -5.64 -14.18 -22.85
N ALA A 11 -6.20 -13.60 -21.79
CA ALA A 11 -6.20 -12.15 -21.57
C ALA A 11 -4.91 -11.70 -20.85
N GLN A 12 -4.07 -10.93 -21.53
CA GLN A 12 -2.90 -10.31 -20.93
C GLN A 12 -3.31 -9.04 -20.18
N VAL A 13 -3.08 -9.01 -18.87
CA VAL A 13 -3.46 -7.91 -17.96
C VAL A 13 -2.25 -7.05 -17.59
N LEU A 14 -1.06 -7.62 -17.42
CA LEU A 14 0.18 -6.85 -17.27
C LEU A 14 1.10 -7.09 -18.45
N ARG A 15 1.76 -6.03 -18.90
CA ARG A 15 2.61 -6.01 -20.09
C ARG A 15 3.95 -5.38 -19.75
N HIS A 16 4.92 -6.21 -19.47
CA HIS A 16 6.32 -5.80 -19.26
C HIS A 16 6.47 -4.70 -18.18
N VAL A 17 5.68 -4.79 -17.10
CA VAL A 17 5.66 -3.78 -16.04
C VAL A 17 6.94 -3.86 -15.22
N GLY A 18 7.69 -2.77 -15.17
CA GLY A 18 8.91 -2.68 -14.38
C GLY A 18 9.08 -1.29 -13.77
N PHE A 19 9.47 -1.24 -12.49
CA PHE A 19 9.92 -0.04 -11.78
C PHE A 19 10.62 -0.43 -10.48
N GLU A 20 11.31 0.54 -9.91
CA GLU A 20 12.04 0.38 -8.65
C GLU A 20 11.57 1.40 -7.64
N ILE A 21 11.52 1.01 -6.37
CA ILE A 21 11.22 1.89 -5.24
C ILE A 21 12.53 2.12 -4.49
N ALA A 22 12.97 3.37 -4.44
CA ALA A 22 14.17 3.71 -3.68
C ALA A 22 13.92 3.50 -2.17
N PRO A 23 14.90 3.03 -1.41
CA PRO A 23 14.75 2.84 0.03
C PRO A 23 14.27 4.13 0.73
N GLY A 24 13.25 3.99 1.59
CA GLY A 24 12.67 5.10 2.34
C GLY A 24 11.86 6.10 1.50
N SER A 25 11.65 5.86 0.20
CA SER A 25 10.84 6.73 -0.66
C SER A 25 9.39 6.25 -0.80
N CYS A 26 8.52 7.16 -1.23
CA CYS A 26 7.15 6.87 -1.61
C CYS A 26 7.03 6.85 -3.14
N MET A 27 6.68 5.69 -3.70
CA MET A 27 6.36 5.51 -5.13
C MET A 27 4.85 5.47 -5.31
N ALA A 28 4.29 6.35 -6.15
CA ALA A 28 2.90 6.29 -6.55
C ALA A 28 2.71 5.45 -7.82
N VAL A 29 1.76 4.52 -7.79
CA VAL A 29 1.24 3.84 -8.98
C VAL A 29 -0.13 4.44 -9.30
N LEU A 30 -0.17 5.20 -10.35
CA LEU A 30 -1.35 5.90 -10.82
C LEU A 30 -1.99 5.14 -11.99
N GLY A 31 -3.29 5.24 -12.13
CA GLY A 31 -3.99 4.62 -13.26
C GLY A 31 -5.48 4.48 -13.03
N ARG A 32 -6.22 4.39 -14.12
CA ARG A 32 -7.68 4.21 -14.11
C ARG A 32 -8.08 2.85 -13.54
N ASN A 33 -9.37 2.71 -13.24
CA ASN A 33 -9.96 1.39 -12.98
C ASN A 33 -9.76 0.48 -14.19
N GLY A 34 -9.35 -0.77 -13.93
CA GLY A 34 -9.01 -1.73 -14.99
C GLY A 34 -7.63 -1.54 -15.61
N ALA A 35 -6.80 -0.60 -15.17
CA ALA A 35 -5.43 -0.43 -15.68
C ALA A 35 -4.47 -1.59 -15.33
N GLY A 36 -4.85 -2.45 -14.38
CA GLY A 36 -4.03 -3.59 -13.93
C GLY A 36 -3.43 -3.42 -12.53
N LYS A 37 -3.75 -2.33 -11.80
CA LYS A 37 -3.18 -2.03 -10.48
C LYS A 37 -3.34 -3.17 -9.47
N THR A 38 -4.56 -3.68 -9.29
CA THR A 38 -4.82 -4.79 -8.37
C THR A 38 -4.10 -6.08 -8.78
N THR A 39 -3.98 -6.37 -10.07
CA THR A 39 -3.21 -7.52 -10.56
C THR A 39 -1.73 -7.35 -10.26
N LEU A 40 -1.20 -6.15 -10.47
CA LEU A 40 0.17 -5.82 -10.11
C LEU A 40 0.42 -6.04 -8.61
N LEU A 41 -0.46 -5.53 -7.74
CA LEU A 41 -0.34 -5.73 -6.29
C LEU A 41 -0.41 -7.21 -5.91
N LYS A 42 -1.30 -8.00 -6.52
CA LYS A 42 -1.36 -9.45 -6.28
C LYS A 42 -0.05 -10.16 -6.66
N CYS A 43 0.62 -9.73 -7.74
CA CYS A 43 1.93 -10.25 -8.10
C CYS A 43 3.01 -9.81 -7.09
N ILE A 44 3.01 -8.55 -6.65
CA ILE A 44 3.96 -8.05 -5.65
C ILE A 44 3.75 -8.74 -4.30
N MET A 45 2.52 -9.01 -3.91
CA MET A 45 2.18 -9.71 -2.65
C MET A 45 2.43 -11.23 -2.71
N GLY A 46 2.65 -11.81 -3.89
CA GLY A 46 2.80 -13.26 -4.10
C GLY A 46 1.50 -14.04 -3.98
N VAL A 47 0.36 -13.36 -4.03
CA VAL A 47 -0.97 -13.98 -4.13
C VAL A 47 -1.18 -14.55 -5.54
N LEU A 48 -0.55 -13.93 -6.52
CA LEU A 48 -0.57 -14.35 -7.92
C LEU A 48 0.88 -14.47 -8.41
N ALA A 49 1.24 -15.62 -8.94
CA ALA A 49 2.53 -15.77 -9.61
C ALA A 49 2.48 -15.07 -10.98
N PRO A 50 3.43 -14.16 -11.30
CA PRO A 50 3.47 -13.56 -12.62
C PRO A 50 3.75 -14.60 -13.71
N SER A 51 3.24 -14.38 -14.92
CA SER A 51 3.47 -15.28 -16.05
C SER A 51 4.93 -15.22 -16.53
N SER A 52 5.58 -14.04 -16.40
CA SER A 52 7.01 -13.85 -16.62
C SER A 52 7.50 -12.59 -15.86
N GLY A 53 8.82 -12.38 -15.88
CA GLY A 53 9.44 -11.28 -15.14
C GLY A 53 9.77 -11.64 -13.69
N ARG A 54 10.23 -10.67 -12.90
CA ARG A 54 10.70 -10.90 -11.51
C ARG A 54 10.24 -9.82 -10.54
N VAL A 55 9.97 -10.26 -9.31
CA VAL A 55 9.77 -9.38 -8.15
C VAL A 55 11.00 -9.51 -7.27
N LEU A 56 11.72 -8.42 -7.07
CA LEU A 56 12.89 -8.35 -6.20
C LEU A 56 12.55 -7.61 -4.92
N LEU A 57 12.96 -8.14 -3.76
CA LEU A 57 12.91 -7.49 -2.45
C LEU A 57 14.34 -7.41 -1.92
N ASP A 58 14.86 -6.21 -1.75
CA ASP A 58 16.27 -5.95 -1.35
C ASP A 58 17.28 -6.75 -2.18
N GLY A 59 17.08 -6.79 -3.50
CA GLY A 59 17.93 -7.53 -4.42
C GLY A 59 17.69 -9.05 -4.46
N ALA A 60 16.96 -9.61 -3.52
CA ALA A 60 16.59 -11.03 -3.52
C ALA A 60 15.41 -11.31 -4.44
N ASP A 61 15.51 -12.36 -5.26
CA ASP A 61 14.40 -12.80 -6.10
C ASP A 61 13.30 -13.42 -5.23
N ALA A 62 12.21 -12.67 -5.06
CA ALA A 62 11.03 -13.05 -4.31
C ALA A 62 9.91 -13.61 -5.19
N THR A 63 10.11 -13.78 -6.49
CA THR A 63 9.06 -14.13 -7.46
C THR A 63 8.27 -15.36 -7.04
N ALA A 64 8.96 -16.40 -6.58
CA ALA A 64 8.35 -17.64 -6.10
C ALA A 64 8.00 -17.65 -4.60
N TRP A 65 8.21 -16.55 -3.86
CA TRP A 65 7.91 -16.55 -2.44
C TRP A 65 6.41 -16.46 -2.18
N SER A 66 5.95 -17.24 -1.19
CA SER A 66 4.57 -17.16 -0.71
C SER A 66 4.28 -15.80 -0.05
N PRO A 67 3.00 -15.38 0.05
CA PRO A 67 2.61 -14.16 0.74
C PRO A 67 3.15 -14.07 2.18
N ASN A 68 3.09 -15.18 2.92
CA ASN A 68 3.62 -15.26 4.28
C ASN A 68 5.13 -14.99 4.33
N ARG A 69 5.91 -15.58 3.40
CA ARG A 69 7.36 -15.33 3.33
C ARG A 69 7.67 -13.88 3.01
N ARG A 70 6.91 -13.25 2.10
CA ARG A 70 7.07 -11.82 1.77
C ARG A 70 6.71 -10.92 2.96
N SER A 71 5.63 -11.24 3.68
CA SER A 71 5.25 -10.51 4.88
C SER A 71 6.35 -10.60 5.96
N ARG A 72 6.93 -11.78 6.20
CA ARG A 72 8.06 -11.95 7.13
C ARG A 72 9.35 -11.27 6.65
N ALA A 73 9.49 -11.04 5.36
CA ALA A 73 10.58 -10.25 4.78
C ALA A 73 10.32 -8.74 4.81
N GLY A 74 9.33 -8.29 5.59
CA GLY A 74 9.07 -6.87 5.83
C GLY A 74 8.10 -6.22 4.84
N LEU A 75 7.24 -6.98 4.15
CA LEU A 75 6.23 -6.44 3.24
C LEU A 75 4.88 -6.42 3.94
N ALA A 76 4.28 -5.23 4.11
CA ALA A 76 2.93 -5.06 4.66
C ALA A 76 1.99 -4.46 3.62
N TYR A 77 0.72 -4.86 3.67
CA TYR A 77 -0.30 -4.47 2.71
C TYR A 77 -1.60 -4.02 3.38
N VAL A 78 -2.08 -2.89 2.95
CA VAL A 78 -3.41 -2.36 3.28
C VAL A 78 -4.25 -2.38 2.01
N PRO A 79 -5.20 -3.32 1.88
CA PRO A 79 -6.02 -3.46 0.68
C PRO A 79 -7.07 -2.37 0.56
N GLN A 80 -7.57 -2.16 -0.66
CA GLN A 80 -8.82 -1.48 -0.89
C GLN A 80 -9.93 -2.16 -0.07
N GLY A 81 -10.77 -1.39 0.63
CA GLY A 81 -11.77 -1.97 1.54
C GLY A 81 -11.27 -2.31 2.93
N ARG A 82 -9.96 -2.06 3.24
CA ARG A 82 -9.35 -2.08 4.58
C ARG A 82 -9.15 -3.48 5.18
N GLU A 83 -10.07 -4.42 4.96
CA GLU A 83 -10.04 -5.82 5.44
C GLU A 83 -9.65 -5.96 6.92
N ILE A 84 -10.25 -5.14 7.78
CA ILE A 84 -10.12 -5.28 9.23
C ILE A 84 -10.94 -6.49 9.72
N PHE A 85 -10.58 -7.04 10.86
CA PHE A 85 -11.39 -8.05 11.53
C PHE A 85 -12.55 -7.38 12.26
N SER A 86 -13.75 -7.36 11.63
CA SER A 86 -14.93 -6.63 12.12
C SER A 86 -15.39 -7.10 13.51
N GLU A 87 -15.28 -8.41 13.78
CA GLU A 87 -15.70 -9.04 15.04
C GLU A 87 -14.70 -8.83 16.20
N LEU A 88 -13.45 -8.52 15.87
CA LEU A 88 -12.42 -8.23 16.86
C LEU A 88 -12.47 -6.76 17.28
N THR A 89 -12.07 -6.48 18.50
CA THR A 89 -11.85 -5.11 18.97
C THR A 89 -10.67 -4.45 18.24
N VAL A 90 -10.55 -3.12 18.36
CA VAL A 90 -9.39 -2.37 17.84
C VAL A 90 -8.09 -2.96 18.37
N GLY A 91 -8.02 -3.21 19.69
CA GLY A 91 -6.85 -3.81 20.32
C GLY A 91 -6.53 -5.17 19.76
N GLU A 92 -7.50 -6.08 19.68
CA GLU A 92 -7.32 -7.43 19.14
C GLU A 92 -6.88 -7.44 17.68
N ASN A 93 -7.38 -6.52 16.84
CA ASN A 93 -6.92 -6.36 15.46
C ASN A 93 -5.41 -6.05 15.39
N ILE A 94 -4.93 -5.16 16.24
CA ILE A 94 -3.51 -4.75 16.27
C ILE A 94 -2.67 -5.85 16.92
N GLU A 95 -3.12 -6.42 18.03
CA GLU A 95 -2.41 -7.48 18.75
C GLU A 95 -2.24 -8.74 17.91
N ALA A 96 -3.24 -9.10 17.11
CA ALA A 96 -3.16 -10.26 16.21
C ALA A 96 -1.99 -10.11 15.22
N ALA A 97 -1.85 -8.95 14.60
CA ALA A 97 -0.75 -8.67 13.69
C ALA A 97 0.60 -8.60 14.43
N ALA A 98 0.63 -7.94 15.59
CA ALA A 98 1.83 -7.84 16.42
C ALA A 98 2.35 -9.21 16.86
N ARG A 99 1.48 -10.10 17.29
CA ARG A 99 1.84 -11.48 17.70
C ARG A 99 2.38 -12.29 16.52
N ALA A 100 1.77 -12.15 15.32
CA ALA A 100 2.20 -12.86 14.13
C ALA A 100 3.63 -12.45 13.67
N HIS A 101 4.09 -11.24 14.05
CA HIS A 101 5.39 -10.69 13.67
C HIS A 101 6.36 -10.51 14.85
N GLY A 102 5.99 -10.95 16.06
CA GLY A 102 6.86 -10.88 17.24
C GLY A 102 7.04 -9.47 17.82
N THR A 103 6.15 -8.53 17.49
CA THR A 103 6.20 -7.13 17.96
C THR A 103 5.22 -6.84 19.11
N TYR A 104 4.47 -7.86 19.56
CA TYR A 104 3.54 -7.71 20.67
C TYR A 104 4.25 -7.31 21.97
N GLY A 105 3.76 -6.24 22.62
CA GLY A 105 4.34 -5.71 23.85
C GLY A 105 5.68 -4.97 23.66
N THR A 106 6.10 -4.72 22.43
CA THR A 106 7.32 -3.94 22.13
C THR A 106 6.99 -2.47 21.87
N PRO A 107 7.98 -1.56 21.90
CA PRO A 107 7.80 -0.16 21.53
C PRO A 107 7.18 0.04 20.14
N ALA A 108 7.45 -0.86 19.19
CA ALA A 108 6.90 -0.78 17.83
C ALA A 108 5.38 -0.80 17.80
N MET A 109 4.75 -1.60 18.67
CA MET A 109 3.28 -1.60 18.78
C MET A 109 2.75 -0.26 19.29
N GLU A 110 3.40 0.32 20.29
CA GLU A 110 3.03 1.61 20.85
C GLU A 110 3.24 2.74 19.84
N GLU A 111 4.35 2.74 19.09
CA GLU A 111 4.64 3.72 18.04
C GLU A 111 3.57 3.69 16.94
N ALA A 112 3.18 2.49 16.47
CA ALA A 112 2.16 2.34 15.42
C ALA A 112 0.79 2.88 15.87
N VAL A 113 0.41 2.64 17.14
CA VAL A 113 -0.85 3.14 17.71
C VAL A 113 -0.80 4.64 17.94
N ALA A 114 0.35 5.18 18.34
CA ALA A 114 0.52 6.62 18.60
C ALA A 114 0.32 7.49 17.34
N LEU A 115 0.51 6.93 16.14
CA LEU A 115 0.22 7.63 14.88
C LEU A 115 -1.28 7.94 14.70
N PHE A 116 -2.15 7.19 15.37
CA PHE A 116 -3.61 7.32 15.29
C PHE A 116 -4.24 7.32 16.69
N PRO A 117 -4.18 8.43 17.43
CA PRO A 117 -4.62 8.47 18.85
C PRO A 117 -6.04 7.98 19.10
N VAL A 118 -6.96 8.20 18.15
CA VAL A 118 -8.35 7.71 18.21
C VAL A 118 -8.46 6.20 18.43
N LEU A 119 -7.48 5.43 17.97
CA LEU A 119 -7.49 3.95 18.13
C LEU A 119 -7.31 3.57 19.60
N ARG A 120 -6.56 4.35 20.38
CA ARG A 120 -6.38 4.13 21.81
C ARG A 120 -7.66 4.44 22.59
N GLU A 121 -8.36 5.50 22.21
CA GLU A 121 -9.67 5.84 22.78
C GLU A 121 -10.71 4.74 22.51
N MET A 122 -10.61 4.09 21.38
CA MET A 122 -11.54 3.06 20.92
C MET A 122 -11.03 1.62 21.11
N TRP A 123 -10.00 1.42 21.93
CA TRP A 123 -9.27 0.16 22.06
C TRP A 123 -10.15 -1.08 22.26
N LYS A 124 -11.22 -0.95 23.05
CA LYS A 124 -12.16 -2.01 23.38
C LYS A 124 -13.37 -2.08 22.43
N ARG A 125 -13.45 -1.17 21.45
CA ARG A 125 -14.57 -1.12 20.51
C ARG A 125 -14.35 -2.12 19.39
N SER A 126 -15.43 -2.80 18.95
CA SER A 126 -15.41 -3.69 17.79
C SER A 126 -14.97 -2.92 16.51
N GLY A 127 -14.14 -3.53 15.69
CA GLY A 127 -13.69 -2.97 14.42
C GLY A 127 -14.85 -2.64 13.49
N GLY A 128 -15.87 -3.49 13.45
CA GLY A 128 -17.08 -3.26 12.63
C GLY A 128 -17.92 -2.06 13.05
N ALA A 129 -17.78 -1.58 14.30
CA ALA A 129 -18.48 -0.41 14.81
C ALA A 129 -17.73 0.93 14.57
N LEU A 130 -16.59 0.90 13.91
CA LEU A 130 -15.81 2.07 13.54
C LEU A 130 -16.36 2.74 12.28
N SER A 131 -16.20 4.07 12.19
CA SER A 131 -16.40 4.77 10.92
C SER A 131 -15.38 4.33 9.86
N GLY A 132 -15.68 4.54 8.57
CA GLY A 132 -14.76 4.18 7.50
C GLY A 132 -13.35 4.78 7.64
N GLY A 133 -13.25 6.04 8.07
CA GLY A 133 -11.96 6.68 8.34
C GLY A 133 -11.22 6.09 9.54
N GLN A 134 -11.92 5.65 10.59
CA GLN A 134 -11.32 4.96 11.73
C GLN A 134 -10.87 3.55 11.37
N GLN A 135 -11.63 2.85 10.54
CA GLN A 135 -11.22 1.55 10.00
C GLN A 135 -9.96 1.66 9.15
N GLN A 136 -9.83 2.73 8.36
CA GLN A 136 -8.62 2.98 7.58
C GLN A 136 -7.40 3.23 8.47
N GLN A 137 -7.56 4.02 9.52
CA GLN A 137 -6.52 4.23 10.52
C GLN A 137 -6.11 2.91 11.19
N LEU A 138 -7.09 2.08 11.56
CA LEU A 138 -6.85 0.75 12.13
C LEU A 138 -6.10 -0.16 11.16
N ALA A 139 -6.48 -0.19 9.88
CA ALA A 139 -5.83 -1.02 8.87
C ALA A 139 -4.35 -0.60 8.66
N ILE A 140 -4.08 0.71 8.63
CA ILE A 140 -2.70 1.23 8.51
C ILE A 140 -1.90 0.92 9.78
N ALA A 141 -2.44 1.16 10.98
CA ALA A 141 -1.76 0.84 12.25
C ALA A 141 -1.46 -0.66 12.35
N ARG A 142 -2.40 -1.52 11.94
CA ARG A 142 -2.23 -2.97 11.89
C ARG A 142 -1.12 -3.41 10.92
N ALA A 143 -0.93 -2.69 9.83
CA ALA A 143 0.19 -2.91 8.91
C ALA A 143 1.51 -2.42 9.51
N LEU A 144 1.53 -1.25 10.13
CA LEU A 144 2.74 -0.65 10.69
C LEU A 144 3.29 -1.38 11.91
N VAL A 145 2.43 -1.99 12.75
CA VAL A 145 2.86 -2.78 13.90
C VAL A 145 3.76 -3.96 13.53
N THR A 146 3.72 -4.42 12.28
CA THR A 146 4.59 -5.49 11.76
C THR A 146 6.03 -5.02 11.49
N GLN A 147 6.33 -3.72 11.66
CA GLN A 147 7.61 -3.06 11.34
C GLN A 147 8.03 -3.31 9.88
N PRO A 148 7.21 -2.91 8.90
CA PRO A 148 7.50 -3.22 7.51
C PRO A 148 8.69 -2.40 6.98
N GLN A 149 9.44 -2.99 6.03
CA GLN A 149 10.39 -2.28 5.18
C GLN A 149 9.68 -1.64 3.97
N LEU A 150 8.61 -2.29 3.49
CA LEU A 150 7.74 -1.79 2.41
C LEU A 150 6.28 -1.85 2.85
N LEU A 151 5.64 -0.68 2.95
CA LEU A 151 4.20 -0.54 3.16
C LEU A 151 3.50 -0.31 1.82
N ILE A 152 2.58 -1.20 1.47
CA ILE A 152 1.74 -1.07 0.27
C ILE A 152 0.36 -0.61 0.70
N LEU A 153 -0.15 0.45 0.07
CA LEU A 153 -1.46 1.03 0.30
C LEU A 153 -2.25 1.04 -1.01
N ASP A 154 -3.41 0.38 -1.02
CA ASP A 154 -4.29 0.31 -2.19
C ASP A 154 -5.50 1.22 -1.99
N GLU A 155 -5.51 2.35 -2.68
CA GLU A 155 -6.54 3.41 -2.65
C GLU A 155 -6.92 3.83 -1.21
N PRO A 156 -5.94 4.23 -0.37
CA PRO A 156 -6.15 4.47 1.06
C PRO A 156 -7.07 5.66 1.34
N THR A 157 -7.36 6.50 0.35
CA THR A 157 -8.20 7.70 0.52
C THR A 157 -9.66 7.49 0.12
N GLU A 158 -9.98 6.31 -0.48
CA GLU A 158 -11.32 6.05 -1.00
C GLU A 158 -12.39 6.03 0.10
N GLY A 159 -13.45 6.82 -0.10
CA GLY A 159 -14.63 6.83 0.77
C GLY A 159 -14.37 7.32 2.19
N ILE A 160 -13.33 8.12 2.42
CA ILE A 160 -13.03 8.72 3.72
C ILE A 160 -13.09 10.25 3.70
N GLN A 161 -13.30 10.83 4.89
CA GLN A 161 -13.48 12.28 5.04
C GLN A 161 -12.15 13.03 4.83
N PRO A 162 -12.17 14.27 4.32
CA PRO A 162 -10.97 15.06 4.03
C PRO A 162 -10.01 15.26 5.21
N ASN A 163 -10.53 15.41 6.43
CA ASN A 163 -9.69 15.53 7.64
C ASN A 163 -8.90 14.26 7.94
N ILE A 164 -9.46 13.08 7.65
CA ILE A 164 -8.76 11.80 7.80
C ILE A 164 -7.75 11.60 6.67
N VAL A 165 -8.08 12.03 5.45
CA VAL A 165 -7.11 12.05 4.33
C VAL A 165 -5.89 12.90 4.70
N ALA A 166 -6.10 14.10 5.27
CA ALA A 166 -5.02 14.96 5.74
C ALA A 166 -4.17 14.32 6.84
N LEU A 167 -4.81 13.60 7.78
CA LEU A 167 -4.09 12.85 8.82
C LEU A 167 -3.23 11.74 8.21
N ILE A 168 -3.80 10.92 7.31
CA ILE A 168 -3.06 9.85 6.63
C ILE A 168 -1.87 10.43 5.86
N LYS A 169 -2.06 11.53 5.13
CA LYS A 169 -0.98 12.26 4.45
C LYS A 169 0.16 12.60 5.42
N THR A 170 -0.17 13.20 6.56
CA THR A 170 0.81 13.56 7.60
C THR A 170 1.56 12.32 8.08
N VAL A 171 0.85 11.23 8.37
CA VAL A 171 1.46 9.97 8.81
C VAL A 171 2.39 9.42 7.75
N LEU A 172 1.95 9.28 6.49
CA LEU A 172 2.79 8.74 5.42
C LEU A 172 4.03 9.60 5.19
N THR A 173 3.89 10.94 5.25
CA THR A 173 5.04 11.84 5.14
C THR A 173 6.04 11.63 6.27
N SER A 174 5.58 11.40 7.50
CA SER A 174 6.45 11.15 8.66
C SER A 174 7.19 9.79 8.61
N LEU A 175 6.69 8.85 7.83
CA LEU A 175 7.30 7.53 7.65
C LEU A 175 8.40 7.51 6.58
N LYS A 176 8.44 8.51 5.69
CA LYS A 176 9.46 8.62 4.64
C LYS A 176 10.86 8.70 5.26
N GLY A 177 11.83 8.11 4.59
CA GLY A 177 13.19 7.93 5.10
C GLY A 177 13.35 6.75 6.08
N ARG A 178 12.26 6.24 6.67
CA ARG A 178 12.28 5.09 7.60
C ARG A 178 11.82 3.81 6.92
N ILE A 179 10.75 3.88 6.14
CA ILE A 179 10.20 2.76 5.38
C ILE A 179 9.92 3.19 3.94
N SER A 180 9.96 2.25 3.01
CA SER A 180 9.51 2.48 1.64
C SER A 180 7.98 2.36 1.56
N ILE A 181 7.35 3.15 0.70
CA ILE A 181 5.90 3.16 0.51
C ILE A 181 5.57 2.94 -0.96
N LEU A 182 4.68 2.00 -1.25
CA LEU A 182 4.04 1.85 -2.55
C LEU A 182 2.59 2.29 -2.42
N LEU A 183 2.28 3.45 -2.96
CA LEU A 183 0.95 4.05 -2.92
C LEU A 183 0.25 3.82 -4.26
N VAL A 184 -0.84 3.07 -4.27
CA VAL A 184 -1.72 2.94 -5.43
C VAL A 184 -2.89 3.87 -5.26
N GLU A 185 -3.09 4.79 -6.20
CA GLU A 185 -4.10 5.85 -6.07
C GLU A 185 -4.71 6.25 -7.42
N GLN A 186 -5.93 6.81 -7.32
CA GLN A 186 -6.60 7.53 -8.40
C GLN A 186 -6.66 9.03 -8.12
N TYR A 187 -6.62 9.44 -6.86
CA TYR A 187 -6.66 10.85 -6.45
C TYR A 187 -5.28 11.48 -6.62
N LEU A 188 -5.11 12.19 -7.74
CA LEU A 188 -3.83 12.81 -8.11
C LEU A 188 -3.29 13.76 -7.05
N ASP A 189 -4.14 14.60 -6.46
CA ASP A 189 -3.71 15.59 -5.49
C ASP A 189 -3.06 14.93 -4.26
N PHE A 190 -3.63 13.82 -3.78
CA PHE A 190 -3.03 13.07 -2.69
C PHE A 190 -1.70 12.42 -3.07
N ALA A 191 -1.63 11.83 -4.26
CA ALA A 191 -0.39 11.22 -4.74
C ALA A 191 0.72 12.26 -4.95
N ILE A 192 0.41 13.42 -5.56
CA ILE A 192 1.35 14.54 -5.75
C ILE A 192 1.90 15.04 -4.41
N ASP A 193 1.05 15.09 -3.39
CA ASP A 193 1.43 15.60 -2.07
C ASP A 193 2.35 14.64 -1.29
N VAL A 194 2.28 13.34 -1.55
CA VAL A 194 2.97 12.31 -0.75
C VAL A 194 4.13 11.66 -1.48
N ALA A 195 4.02 11.40 -2.79
CA ALA A 195 4.98 10.62 -3.54
C ALA A 195 6.30 11.36 -3.82
N ASP A 196 7.40 10.62 -3.89
CA ASP A 196 8.72 11.10 -4.36
C ASP A 196 8.94 10.77 -5.83
N ALA A 197 8.28 9.70 -6.31
CA ALA A 197 8.30 9.26 -7.70
C ALA A 197 6.96 8.62 -8.07
N PHE A 198 6.71 8.48 -9.37
CA PHE A 198 5.47 7.88 -9.84
C PHE A 198 5.67 7.02 -11.08
N VAL A 199 4.73 6.12 -11.29
CA VAL A 199 4.48 5.43 -12.55
C VAL A 199 3.00 5.52 -12.89
N VAL A 200 2.68 5.71 -14.17
CA VAL A 200 1.30 5.67 -14.69
C VAL A 200 1.08 4.35 -15.39
N LEU A 201 0.13 3.57 -14.87
CA LEU A 201 -0.27 2.30 -15.46
C LEU A 201 -1.50 2.52 -16.35
N SER A 202 -1.42 2.10 -17.60
CA SER A 202 -2.53 2.13 -18.54
C SER A 202 -2.56 0.85 -19.37
N ARG A 203 -3.73 0.20 -19.42
CA ARG A 203 -3.93 -1.07 -20.14
C ARG A 203 -2.84 -2.12 -19.85
N GLY A 204 -2.41 -2.18 -18.61
CA GLY A 204 -1.42 -3.14 -18.14
C GLY A 204 0.04 -2.79 -18.42
N ALA A 205 0.34 -1.65 -18.98
CA ALA A 205 1.71 -1.20 -19.24
C ALA A 205 2.02 0.10 -18.50
N VAL A 206 3.29 0.32 -18.13
CA VAL A 206 3.78 1.62 -17.68
C VAL A 206 3.90 2.52 -18.90
N VAL A 207 3.09 3.59 -18.93
CA VAL A 207 3.07 4.56 -20.04
C VAL A 207 3.85 5.83 -19.73
N GLU A 208 4.09 6.09 -18.44
CA GLU A 208 4.84 7.23 -17.95
C GLU A 208 5.45 6.93 -16.60
N SER A 209 6.59 7.55 -16.30
CA SER A 209 7.24 7.49 -14.99
C SER A 209 8.09 8.73 -14.77
N GLY A 210 8.28 9.13 -13.51
CA GLY A 210 9.09 10.30 -13.19
C GLY A 210 9.21 10.54 -11.69
N THR A 211 9.92 11.62 -11.35
CA THR A 211 10.03 12.13 -9.98
C THR A 211 8.85 13.04 -9.63
N ALA A 212 8.65 13.31 -8.34
CA ALA A 212 7.59 14.21 -7.84
C ALA A 212 7.61 15.59 -8.52
N GLN A 213 8.81 16.13 -8.84
CA GLN A 213 8.93 17.42 -9.52
C GLN A 213 8.34 17.42 -10.94
N ALA A 214 8.29 16.26 -11.59
CA ALA A 214 7.67 16.07 -12.90
C ALA A 214 6.16 15.81 -12.82
N MET A 215 5.61 15.57 -11.60
CA MET A 215 4.19 15.35 -11.38
C MET A 215 3.42 16.67 -11.51
N SER A 216 2.88 16.95 -12.68
CA SER A 216 1.90 18.02 -12.84
C SER A 216 0.51 17.43 -13.01
N ARG A 217 -0.48 18.04 -12.32
CA ARG A 217 -1.89 17.62 -12.42
C ARG A 217 -2.37 17.63 -13.85
N GLU A 218 -2.05 18.69 -14.59
CA GLU A 218 -2.49 18.86 -15.99
C GLU A 218 -1.94 17.74 -16.88
N HIS A 219 -0.69 17.38 -16.70
CA HIS A 219 -0.03 16.34 -17.49
C HIS A 219 -0.58 14.95 -17.17
N LEU A 220 -0.68 14.59 -15.89
CA LEU A 220 -1.15 13.28 -15.46
C LEU A 220 -2.65 13.07 -15.70
N THR A 221 -3.45 14.14 -15.67
CA THR A 221 -4.89 14.06 -15.96
C THR A 221 -5.15 13.46 -17.34
N ARG A 222 -4.29 13.68 -18.35
CA ARG A 222 -4.43 13.10 -19.69
C ARG A 222 -4.44 11.57 -19.69
N HIS A 223 -3.76 10.95 -18.73
CA HIS A 223 -3.65 9.49 -18.62
C HIS A 223 -4.69 8.88 -17.66
N ILE A 224 -5.26 9.70 -16.76
CA ILE A 224 -6.12 9.23 -15.66
C ILE A 224 -7.55 9.76 -15.80
N ALA A 225 -7.78 10.92 -16.45
CA ALA A 225 -9.13 11.44 -16.71
C ALA A 225 -9.89 10.60 -17.75
N VAL A 226 -11.22 10.64 -17.61
CA VAL A 226 -12.18 9.98 -18.53
C VAL A 226 -12.30 10.78 -19.80
#